data_d1481e5905e5cbe26315fe82cb8452c3
#
_entry.id   d1481e5905e5cbe26315fe82cb8452c3
#
_cell.length_a   1.000
_cell.length_b   1.000
_cell.length_c   1.000
_cell.angle_alpha   90.00
_cell.angle_beta   90.00
_cell.angle_gamma   90.00
#
_symmetry.space_group_name_H-M   'P 1'
#
loop_
_entity.id
_entity.type
_entity.pdbx_description
1 polymer ?
#
loop_
_entity_poly.entity_id
_entity_poly.type
_entity_poly.pdbx_seq_one_letter_code
_entity_poly.pdbx_strand_id
1 'polypeptide(L)'
;DIEQETAFERVDKLLEMFRLKEKLDWFPVHFSKGMKQKVMIICAFVVDPSLFIVDEPFLGLDPVAIADLIQLLDEEKKKGKSILMSTHVLDSAEKMCDSFVILHKGQVRAKGSLTELRAQFQMPDASLNDIYLALTEEAAL
;
A
#
# COMPACT_ATOMS: atom_id res chain seq x y z
N ASP A 1 -18.53 12.24 -9.63
CA ASP A 1 -19.27 12.41 -8.36
C ASP A 1 -19.85 11.04 -7.98
N ILE A 2 -19.76 10.68 -6.71
CA ILE A 2 -20.36 9.47 -6.15
C ILE A 2 -21.71 9.84 -5.51
N GLU A 3 -22.73 9.01 -5.68
CA GLU A 3 -24.02 9.22 -5.03
C GLU A 3 -23.88 9.06 -3.51
N GLN A 4 -24.61 9.88 -2.74
CA GLN A 4 -24.50 9.95 -1.29
C GLN A 4 -24.78 8.60 -0.63
N GLU A 5 -25.80 7.87 -1.06
CA GLU A 5 -26.16 6.55 -0.55
C GLU A 5 -25.02 5.55 -0.75
N THR A 6 -24.46 5.47 -1.95
CA THR A 6 -23.31 4.64 -2.29
C THR A 6 -22.08 5.00 -1.44
N ALA A 7 -21.85 6.29 -1.17
CA ALA A 7 -20.75 6.74 -0.32
C ALA A 7 -20.94 6.27 1.12
N PHE A 8 -22.15 6.38 1.67
CA PHE A 8 -22.44 5.92 3.04
C PHE A 8 -22.27 4.41 3.20
N GLU A 9 -22.75 3.59 2.25
CA GLU A 9 -22.56 2.15 2.26
C GLU A 9 -21.09 1.75 2.27
N ARG A 10 -20.27 2.45 1.46
CA ARG A 10 -18.81 2.23 1.42
C ARG A 10 -18.13 2.63 2.71
N VAL A 11 -18.48 3.78 3.25
CA VAL A 11 -17.94 4.23 4.55
C VAL A 11 -18.26 3.22 5.64
N ASP A 12 -19.50 2.76 5.73
CA ASP A 12 -19.93 1.79 6.76
C ASP A 12 -19.14 0.49 6.67
N LYS A 13 -18.98 -0.05 5.46
CA LYS A 13 -18.19 -1.27 5.20
C LYS A 13 -16.72 -1.10 5.57
N LEU A 14 -16.11 0.04 5.23
CA LEU A 14 -14.71 0.31 5.53
C LEU A 14 -14.49 0.56 7.03
N LEU A 15 -15.42 1.24 7.70
CA LEU A 15 -15.38 1.43 9.15
C LEU A 15 -15.44 0.10 9.90
N GLU A 16 -16.25 -0.83 9.43
CA GLU A 16 -16.33 -2.17 10.00
C GLU A 16 -15.03 -2.95 9.78
N MET A 17 -14.51 -2.97 8.55
CA MET A 17 -13.24 -3.63 8.20
C MET A 17 -12.09 -3.15 9.08
N PHE A 18 -11.93 -1.83 9.26
CA PHE A 18 -10.88 -1.24 10.07
C PHE A 18 -11.21 -1.11 11.56
N ARG A 19 -12.35 -1.64 12.02
CA ARG A 19 -12.80 -1.65 13.43
C ARG A 19 -12.89 -0.25 14.03
N LEU A 20 -13.40 0.71 13.26
CA LEU A 20 -13.61 2.09 13.70
C LEU A 20 -15.08 2.44 13.94
N LYS A 21 -16.01 1.52 13.66
CA LYS A 21 -17.44 1.78 13.77
C LYS A 21 -17.87 2.19 15.19
N GLU A 22 -17.28 1.58 16.22
CA GLU A 22 -17.56 1.91 17.62
C GLU A 22 -16.92 3.24 18.10
N LYS A 23 -16.13 3.88 17.23
CA LYS A 23 -15.40 5.13 17.53
C LYS A 23 -15.96 6.34 16.80
N LEU A 24 -17.12 6.22 16.15
CA LEU A 24 -17.73 7.30 15.38
C LEU A 24 -18.05 8.54 16.22
N ASP A 25 -18.37 8.35 17.50
CA ASP A 25 -18.65 9.44 18.44
C ASP A 25 -17.39 10.07 19.07
N TRP A 26 -16.20 9.56 18.72
CA TRP A 26 -14.97 10.09 19.26
C TRP A 26 -14.47 11.29 18.44
N PHE A 27 -13.99 12.31 19.14
CA PHE A 27 -13.31 13.41 18.45
C PHE A 27 -11.96 12.94 17.88
N PRO A 28 -11.60 13.36 16.64
CA PRO A 28 -10.33 12.98 16.00
C PRO A 28 -9.07 13.31 16.82
N VAL A 29 -9.15 14.26 17.74
CA VAL A 29 -8.04 14.59 18.66
C VAL A 29 -7.69 13.43 19.59
N HIS A 30 -8.65 12.55 19.91
CA HIS A 30 -8.45 11.37 20.74
C HIS A 30 -8.01 10.13 19.97
N PHE A 31 -7.92 10.22 18.64
CA PHE A 31 -7.49 9.09 17.81
C PHE A 31 -5.99 8.85 17.97
N SER A 32 -5.62 7.58 18.13
CA SER A 32 -4.24 7.15 18.04
C SER A 32 -3.68 7.41 16.63
N LYS A 33 -2.36 7.35 16.47
CA LYS A 33 -1.72 7.49 15.15
C LYS A 33 -2.27 6.46 14.14
N GLY A 34 -2.43 5.20 14.54
CA GLY A 34 -3.00 4.15 13.71
C GLY A 34 -4.46 4.39 13.35
N MET A 35 -5.28 4.89 14.29
CA MET A 35 -6.68 5.24 13.99
C MET A 35 -6.76 6.39 12.97
N LYS A 36 -5.91 7.40 13.08
CA LYS A 36 -5.84 8.49 12.09
C LYS A 36 -5.45 7.97 10.72
N GLN A 37 -4.48 7.05 10.66
CA GLN A 37 -4.06 6.42 9.40
C GLN A 37 -5.22 5.61 8.77
N LYS A 38 -5.95 4.82 9.56
CA LYS A 38 -7.14 4.08 9.10
C LYS A 38 -8.21 5.02 8.53
N VAL A 39 -8.48 6.15 9.19
CA VAL A 39 -9.44 7.15 8.69
C VAL A 39 -8.98 7.73 7.35
N MET A 40 -7.70 8.06 7.18
CA MET A 40 -7.18 8.55 5.90
C MET A 40 -7.35 7.52 4.78
N ILE A 41 -7.09 6.24 5.06
CA ILE A 41 -7.32 5.15 4.13
C ILE A 41 -8.80 5.08 3.74
N ILE A 42 -9.71 5.08 4.72
CA ILE A 42 -11.16 5.07 4.47
C ILE A 42 -11.55 6.23 3.54
N CYS A 43 -11.12 7.45 3.83
CA CYS A 43 -11.42 8.63 3.00
C CYS A 43 -10.93 8.47 1.55
N ALA A 44 -9.76 7.87 1.34
CA ALA A 44 -9.21 7.64 0.00
C ALA A 44 -10.04 6.60 -0.78
N PHE A 45 -10.54 5.55 -0.10
CA PHE A 45 -11.24 4.45 -0.76
C PHE A 45 -12.75 4.71 -0.98
N VAL A 46 -13.34 5.66 -0.28
CA VAL A 46 -14.76 6.03 -0.49
C VAL A 46 -15.00 6.58 -1.89
N VAL A 47 -14.06 7.36 -2.43
CA VAL A 47 -14.20 8.08 -3.72
C VAL A 47 -14.13 7.16 -4.95
N ASP A 48 -13.70 5.92 -4.82
CA ASP A 48 -13.66 4.92 -5.89
C ASP A 48 -12.90 5.31 -7.17
N PRO A 49 -11.68 5.82 -7.08
CA PRO A 49 -10.93 6.25 -8.25
C PRO A 49 -10.48 5.05 -9.11
N SER A 50 -10.13 5.29 -10.38
CA SER A 50 -9.50 4.29 -11.25
C SER A 50 -8.01 4.07 -10.94
N LEU A 51 -7.36 5.05 -10.29
CA LEU A 51 -5.97 5.01 -9.87
C LEU A 51 -5.85 5.48 -8.42
N PHE A 52 -5.28 4.63 -7.58
CA PHE A 52 -4.85 5.00 -6.23
C PHE A 52 -3.35 5.33 -6.24
N ILE A 53 -3.00 6.46 -5.65
CA ILE A 53 -1.61 6.83 -5.35
C ILE A 53 -1.47 6.88 -3.84
N VAL A 54 -0.68 5.98 -3.28
CA VAL A 54 -0.53 5.81 -1.83
C VAL A 54 0.93 5.87 -1.42
N ASP A 55 1.21 6.71 -0.44
CA ASP A 55 2.55 6.90 0.10
C ASP A 55 2.65 6.28 1.49
N GLU A 56 3.55 5.30 1.64
CA GLU A 56 3.83 4.56 2.88
C GLU A 56 2.56 4.07 3.62
N PRO A 57 1.65 3.35 2.96
CA PRO A 57 0.32 3.07 3.52
C PRO A 57 0.33 2.19 4.78
N PHE A 58 1.40 1.43 5.00
CA PHE A 58 1.53 0.53 6.15
C PHE A 58 2.04 1.22 7.42
N LEU A 59 2.55 2.45 7.29
CA LEU A 59 3.18 3.15 8.40
C LEU A 59 2.18 3.45 9.52
N GLY A 60 2.49 2.95 10.72
CA GLY A 60 1.66 3.18 11.92
C GLY A 60 0.42 2.29 12.04
N LEU A 61 0.22 1.34 11.13
CA LEU A 61 -0.80 0.31 11.24
C LEU A 61 -0.31 -0.88 12.08
N ASP A 62 -1.23 -1.50 12.82
CA ASP A 62 -0.99 -2.79 13.45
C ASP A 62 -1.05 -3.93 12.41
N PRO A 63 -0.52 -5.13 12.70
CA PRO A 63 -0.48 -6.24 11.74
C PRO A 63 -1.85 -6.65 11.18
N VAL A 64 -2.91 -6.50 11.96
CA VAL A 64 -4.28 -6.82 11.51
C VAL A 64 -4.75 -5.79 10.48
N ALA A 65 -4.55 -4.51 10.77
CA ALA A 65 -4.89 -3.43 9.83
C ALA A 65 -4.06 -3.47 8.55
N ILE A 66 -2.79 -3.94 8.61
CA ILE A 66 -1.98 -4.19 7.42
C ILE A 66 -2.61 -5.29 6.56
N ALA A 67 -3.04 -6.39 7.17
CA ALA A 67 -3.72 -7.48 6.45
C ALA A 67 -5.04 -7.00 5.83
N ASP A 68 -5.84 -6.25 6.56
CA ASP A 68 -7.10 -5.66 6.07
C ASP A 68 -6.83 -4.72 4.87
N LEU A 69 -5.80 -3.88 4.93
CA LEU A 69 -5.42 -2.98 3.84
C LEU A 69 -4.93 -3.76 2.60
N ILE A 70 -4.10 -4.79 2.78
CA ILE A 70 -3.65 -5.65 1.68
C ILE A 70 -4.85 -6.29 0.98
N GLN A 71 -5.80 -6.82 1.75
CA GLN A 71 -7.03 -7.39 1.19
C GLN A 71 -7.82 -6.34 0.40
N LEU A 72 -7.99 -5.13 0.94
CA LEU A 72 -8.71 -4.04 0.28
C LEU A 72 -8.05 -3.65 -1.06
N LEU A 73 -6.72 -3.54 -1.07
CA LEU A 73 -5.95 -3.23 -2.29
C LEU A 73 -6.09 -4.35 -3.33
N ASP A 74 -6.06 -5.61 -2.93
CA ASP A 74 -6.25 -6.75 -3.83
C ASP A 74 -7.69 -6.79 -4.41
N GLU A 75 -8.69 -6.47 -3.60
CA GLU A 75 -10.08 -6.34 -4.06
C GLU A 75 -10.23 -5.22 -5.12
N GLU A 76 -9.62 -4.07 -4.91
CA GLU A 76 -9.64 -2.96 -5.87
C GLU A 76 -8.88 -3.29 -7.17
N LYS A 77 -7.75 -3.98 -7.07
CA LYS A 77 -6.99 -4.51 -8.21
C LYS A 77 -7.83 -5.50 -9.03
N LYS A 78 -8.55 -6.42 -8.38
CA LYS A 78 -9.48 -7.35 -9.05
C LYS A 78 -10.63 -6.66 -9.78
N LYS A 79 -11.00 -5.46 -9.36
CA LYS A 79 -11.97 -4.60 -10.07
C LYS A 79 -11.36 -3.86 -11.29
N GLY A 80 -10.09 -4.11 -11.60
CA GLY A 80 -9.37 -3.50 -12.73
C GLY A 80 -8.78 -2.12 -12.43
N LYS A 81 -8.65 -1.73 -11.16
CA LYS A 81 -8.03 -0.46 -10.78
C LYS A 81 -6.52 -0.57 -10.71
N SER A 82 -5.86 0.56 -10.93
CA SER A 82 -4.42 0.68 -10.81
C SER A 82 -4.03 1.23 -9.43
N ILE A 83 -2.93 0.71 -8.87
CA ILE A 83 -2.41 1.16 -7.58
C ILE A 83 -0.93 1.46 -7.75
N LEU A 84 -0.55 2.71 -7.50
CA LEU A 84 0.83 3.15 -7.39
C LEU A 84 1.16 3.39 -5.93
N MET A 85 2.11 2.63 -5.38
CA MET A 85 2.45 2.70 -3.97
C MET A 85 3.94 2.94 -3.78
N SER A 86 4.29 3.88 -2.88
CA SER A 86 5.64 3.95 -2.32
C SER A 86 5.68 3.19 -1.00
N THR A 87 6.75 2.44 -0.75
CA THR A 87 6.98 1.78 0.54
C THR A 87 8.43 1.36 0.72
N HIS A 88 8.87 1.29 1.97
CA HIS A 88 10.12 0.65 2.37
C HIS A 88 9.89 -0.75 2.97
N VAL A 89 8.64 -1.22 3.06
CA VAL A 89 8.27 -2.57 3.55
C VAL A 89 8.28 -3.54 2.38
N LEU A 90 9.51 -3.94 1.97
CA LEU A 90 9.74 -4.70 0.73
C LEU A 90 9.07 -6.08 0.73
N ASP A 91 9.01 -6.77 1.87
CA ASP A 91 8.34 -8.07 1.99
C ASP A 91 6.84 -8.01 1.68
N SER A 92 6.19 -6.92 2.07
CA SER A 92 4.78 -6.71 1.75
C SER A 92 4.60 -6.34 0.29
N ALA A 93 5.44 -5.46 -0.24
CA ALA A 93 5.42 -5.07 -1.64
C ALA A 93 5.63 -6.29 -2.57
N GLU A 94 6.59 -7.16 -2.26
CA GLU A 94 6.88 -8.36 -3.03
C GLU A 94 5.66 -9.27 -3.20
N LYS A 95 4.84 -9.38 -2.16
CA LYS A 95 3.65 -10.27 -2.15
C LYS A 95 2.45 -9.72 -2.90
N MET A 96 2.34 -8.40 -3.05
CA MET A 96 1.12 -7.76 -3.54
C MET A 96 1.28 -6.98 -4.85
N CYS A 97 2.50 -6.55 -5.18
CA CYS A 97 2.77 -5.74 -6.36
C CYS A 97 3.17 -6.61 -7.56
N ASP A 98 2.69 -6.22 -8.75
CA ASP A 98 3.02 -6.92 -10.00
C ASP A 98 4.37 -6.45 -10.58
N SER A 99 4.75 -5.19 -10.32
CA SER A 99 6.00 -4.61 -10.80
C SER A 99 6.53 -3.56 -9.83
N PHE A 100 7.82 -3.30 -9.94
CA PHE A 100 8.58 -2.46 -9.02
C PHE A 100 9.39 -1.42 -9.78
N VAL A 101 9.56 -0.27 -9.14
CA VAL A 101 10.53 0.75 -9.54
C VAL A 101 11.41 1.01 -8.33
N ILE A 102 12.69 0.66 -8.44
CA ILE A 102 13.66 0.87 -7.36
C ILE A 102 14.33 2.23 -7.56
N LEU A 103 14.16 3.08 -6.56
CA LEU A 103 14.75 4.42 -6.51
C LEU A 103 15.91 4.45 -5.52
N HIS A 104 17.04 5.01 -5.91
CA HIS A 104 18.17 5.27 -5.03
C HIS A 104 18.86 6.57 -5.41
N LYS A 105 19.13 7.45 -4.45
CA LYS A 105 19.76 8.77 -4.62
C LYS A 105 19.11 9.60 -5.75
N GLY A 106 17.77 9.60 -5.82
CA GLY A 106 16.98 10.36 -6.80
C GLY A 106 16.98 9.78 -8.22
N GLN A 107 17.51 8.58 -8.43
CA GLN A 107 17.56 7.92 -9.73
C GLN A 107 16.81 6.60 -9.73
N VAL A 108 16.18 6.28 -10.86
CA VAL A 108 15.63 4.93 -11.11
C VAL A 108 16.81 3.99 -11.37
N ARG A 109 16.99 3.01 -10.49
CA ARG A 109 18.06 2.00 -10.58
C ARG A 109 17.61 0.74 -11.30
N ALA A 110 16.36 0.36 -11.11
CA ALA A 110 15.77 -0.80 -11.76
C ALA A 110 14.25 -0.65 -11.85
N LYS A 111 13.64 -1.33 -12.82
CA LYS A 111 12.19 -1.44 -12.96
C LYS A 111 11.79 -2.75 -13.59
N GLY A 112 10.66 -3.32 -13.20
CA GLY A 112 10.09 -4.54 -13.76
C GLY A 112 9.38 -5.39 -12.69
N SER A 113 8.87 -6.54 -13.11
CA SER A 113 8.40 -7.59 -12.21
C SER A 113 9.57 -8.19 -11.41
N LEU A 114 9.28 -8.90 -10.33
CA LEU A 114 10.33 -9.58 -9.56
C LEU A 114 11.13 -10.57 -10.43
N THR A 115 10.47 -11.28 -11.34
CA THR A 115 11.12 -12.20 -12.27
C THR A 115 12.09 -11.46 -13.21
N GLU A 116 11.69 -10.33 -13.75
CA GLU A 116 12.56 -9.50 -14.60
C GLU A 116 13.75 -8.94 -13.84
N LEU A 117 13.53 -8.47 -12.61
CA LEU A 117 14.60 -7.98 -11.74
C LEU A 117 15.60 -9.10 -11.41
N ARG A 118 15.11 -10.29 -11.05
CA ARG A 118 15.96 -11.47 -10.80
C ARG A 118 16.82 -11.82 -12.01
N ALA A 119 16.26 -11.77 -13.20
CA ALA A 119 16.99 -12.02 -14.45
C ALA A 119 18.03 -10.92 -14.74
N GLN A 120 17.65 -9.65 -14.56
CA GLN A 120 18.53 -8.51 -14.79
C GLN A 120 19.77 -8.55 -13.90
N PHE A 121 19.62 -8.93 -12.63
CA PHE A 121 20.71 -8.97 -11.66
C PHE A 121 21.36 -10.35 -11.50
N GLN A 122 20.93 -11.35 -12.29
CA GLN A 122 21.43 -12.75 -12.22
C GLN A 122 21.29 -13.35 -10.83
N MET A 123 20.20 -13.04 -10.13
CA MET A 123 19.87 -13.46 -8.78
C MET A 123 18.55 -14.27 -8.76
N PRO A 124 18.52 -15.51 -9.26
CA PRO A 124 17.28 -16.25 -9.56
C PRO A 124 16.36 -16.48 -8.36
N ASP A 125 16.92 -16.60 -7.15
CA ASP A 125 16.18 -16.89 -5.93
C ASP A 125 16.11 -15.69 -4.96
N ALA A 126 16.62 -14.52 -5.37
CA ALA A 126 16.66 -13.34 -4.51
C ALA A 126 15.26 -12.79 -4.20
N SER A 127 15.07 -12.33 -2.99
CA SER A 127 13.91 -11.50 -2.62
C SER A 127 14.06 -10.08 -3.20
N LEU A 128 12.98 -9.32 -3.20
CA LEU A 128 13.04 -7.89 -3.55
C LEU A 128 14.01 -7.13 -2.63
N ASN A 129 14.08 -7.54 -1.37
CA ASN A 129 15.01 -6.95 -0.40
C ASN A 129 16.48 -7.24 -0.76
N ASP A 130 16.81 -8.47 -1.17
CA ASP A 130 18.17 -8.82 -1.58
C ASP A 130 18.61 -8.01 -2.80
N ILE A 131 17.73 -7.85 -3.78
CA ILE A 131 18.00 -7.03 -4.97
C ILE A 131 18.18 -5.57 -4.59
N TYR A 132 17.34 -5.04 -3.69
CA TYR A 132 17.45 -3.67 -3.21
C TYR A 132 18.79 -3.43 -2.50
N LEU A 133 19.22 -4.32 -1.62
CA LEU A 133 20.49 -4.23 -0.90
C LEU A 133 21.67 -4.27 -1.89
N ALA A 134 21.69 -5.20 -2.82
CA ALA A 134 22.74 -5.29 -3.83
C ALA A 134 22.88 -3.96 -4.62
N LEU A 135 21.77 -3.35 -5.03
CA LEU A 135 21.77 -2.09 -5.77
C LEU A 135 22.21 -0.88 -4.94
N THR A 136 21.99 -0.91 -3.63
CA THR A 136 22.34 0.20 -2.74
C THR A 136 23.76 0.09 -2.20
N GLU A 137 24.29 -1.12 -2.03
CA GLU A 137 25.66 -1.38 -1.61
C GLU A 137 26.67 -1.14 -2.75
N GLU A 138 26.36 -1.58 -3.98
CA GLU A 138 27.20 -1.26 -5.16
C GLU A 138 27.30 0.24 -5.45
N ALA A 139 26.34 1.04 -5.04
CA ALA A 139 26.37 2.50 -5.20
C ALA A 139 27.14 3.22 -4.07
N ALA A 140 27.67 2.49 -3.10
CA ALA A 140 28.46 3.03 -1.98
C ALA A 140 29.99 2.91 -2.21
N LEU A 141 30.43 2.21 -3.27
CA LEU A 141 31.84 2.09 -3.73
C LEU A 141 32.10 3.08 -4.89
#